data_89ff6b891bd9b3998597c761d107cd6c
#
_entry.id   89ff6b891bd9b3998597c761d107cd6c
#
_cell.length_a   1.000
_cell.length_b   1.000
_cell.length_c   1.000
_cell.angle_alpha   90.00
_cell.angle_beta   90.00
_cell.angle_gamma   90.00
#
_symmetry.space_group_name_H-M   'P 1'
#
loop_
_entity.id
_entity.type
_entity.pdbx_description
1 polymer ?
#
loop_
_entity_poly.entity_id
_entity_poly.type
_entity_poly.pdbx_seq_one_letter_code
_entity_poly.pdbx_strand_id
1 'polypeptide(L)'
;IVDEVDSILIDEARTPLIISGPTNDKSELYTKVNSLIPELDASDFELDEKTKTGSLTDSGNQLMETLLKEKELLAATSDLYDPENTDLVHHVNQALIANKLFRKESDYIVRGGEVILIDEFTGRMMAGRRLSNGLHQAIEAKEKLIVKPENTTLASVTFQNYFRLYKKLAGMTGTAITEADEFAEIYGLGVVEVPTNMPISRLDEDDQVYRTKACLLYTSPSPRDSIR
;
A
#
# COMPACT_ATOMS: atom_id res chain seq x y z
N ILE A 1 10.85 10.14 -25.70
CA ILE A 1 10.06 11.38 -25.65
C ILE A 1 9.02 11.20 -24.55
N VAL A 2 8.92 12.16 -23.65
CA VAL A 2 7.98 12.16 -22.52
C VAL A 2 6.95 13.26 -22.76
N ASP A 3 5.67 12.93 -22.64
CA ASP A 3 4.58 13.88 -22.70
C ASP A 3 4.26 14.37 -21.28
N GLU A 4 3.77 15.61 -21.12
CA GLU A 4 3.60 16.28 -19.82
C GLU A 4 4.85 16.10 -18.93
N VAL A 5 5.99 16.48 -19.53
CA VAL A 5 7.33 16.13 -19.00
C VAL A 5 7.64 16.77 -17.64
N ASP A 6 7.07 17.90 -17.34
CA ASP A 6 7.17 18.60 -16.05
C ASP A 6 6.52 17.77 -14.93
N SER A 7 5.31 17.28 -15.12
CA SER A 7 4.63 16.45 -14.15
C SER A 7 5.44 15.18 -13.82
N ILE A 8 6.01 14.52 -14.82
CA ILE A 8 6.72 13.25 -14.63
C ILE A 8 8.15 13.46 -14.10
N LEU A 9 8.89 14.42 -14.65
CA LEU A 9 10.31 14.58 -14.35
C LEU A 9 10.60 15.56 -13.21
N ILE A 10 9.65 16.45 -12.87
CA ILE A 10 9.80 17.41 -11.77
C ILE A 10 8.84 17.06 -10.64
N ASP A 11 7.51 17.17 -10.83
CA ASP A 11 6.53 17.00 -9.76
C ASP A 11 6.57 15.58 -9.16
N GLU A 12 6.56 14.55 -10.00
CA GLU A 12 6.58 13.14 -9.58
C GLU A 12 7.98 12.52 -9.61
N ALA A 13 9.04 13.32 -9.75
CA ALA A 13 10.42 12.85 -9.90
C ALA A 13 10.85 11.83 -8.84
N ARG A 14 10.38 11.99 -7.60
CA ARG A 14 10.71 11.14 -6.45
C ARG A 14 9.79 9.93 -6.28
N THR A 15 8.73 9.82 -7.07
CA THR A 15 7.82 8.67 -7.03
C THR A 15 8.56 7.41 -7.45
N PRO A 16 8.54 6.35 -6.64
CA PRO A 16 9.24 5.12 -6.95
C PRO A 16 8.48 4.24 -7.94
N LEU A 17 9.16 3.75 -8.95
CA LEU A 17 8.78 2.57 -9.71
C LEU A 17 9.24 1.34 -8.93
N ILE A 18 8.32 0.43 -8.63
CA ILE A 18 8.58 -0.73 -7.79
C ILE A 18 8.40 -2.00 -8.62
N ILE A 19 9.41 -2.86 -8.58
CA ILE A 19 9.32 -4.23 -9.07
C ILE A 19 9.15 -5.14 -7.86
N SER A 20 8.02 -5.82 -7.78
CA SER A 20 7.74 -6.80 -6.74
C SER A 20 7.66 -8.21 -7.34
N GLY A 21 8.03 -9.19 -6.56
CA GLY A 21 7.95 -10.60 -6.93
C GLY A 21 7.55 -11.46 -5.74
N PRO A 22 7.08 -12.68 -5.99
CA PRO A 22 6.70 -13.60 -4.93
C PRO A 22 7.92 -13.96 -4.08
N THR A 23 7.73 -13.97 -2.77
CA THR A 23 8.68 -14.52 -1.81
C THR A 23 8.59 -16.06 -1.82
N ASN A 24 9.58 -16.72 -1.21
CA ASN A 24 9.52 -18.16 -0.96
C ASN A 24 8.19 -18.52 -0.30
N ASP A 25 7.54 -19.55 -0.85
CA ASP A 25 6.22 -19.98 -0.41
C ASP A 25 6.30 -20.56 1.03
N LYS A 26 5.83 -19.77 2.00
CA LYS A 26 5.66 -20.16 3.40
C LYS A 26 4.18 -20.39 3.75
N SER A 27 3.32 -20.60 2.77
CA SER A 27 1.87 -20.74 2.95
C SER A 27 1.48 -21.87 3.91
N GLU A 28 2.23 -22.98 3.87
CA GLU A 28 2.01 -24.09 4.81
C GLU A 28 2.26 -23.69 6.27
N LEU A 29 3.26 -22.83 6.53
CA LEU A 29 3.59 -22.38 7.88
C LEU A 29 2.45 -21.56 8.48
N TYR A 30 1.83 -20.66 7.70
CA TYR A 30 0.64 -19.91 8.14
C TYR A 30 -0.49 -20.84 8.56
N THR A 31 -0.77 -21.88 7.79
CA THR A 31 -1.84 -22.83 8.07
C THR A 31 -1.55 -23.67 9.33
N LYS A 32 -0.30 -24.15 9.48
CA LYS A 32 0.12 -24.95 10.63
C LYS A 32 0.06 -24.12 11.92
N VAL A 33 0.64 -22.92 11.91
CA VAL A 33 0.63 -22.00 13.08
C VAL A 33 -0.79 -21.59 13.44
N ASN A 34 -1.62 -21.26 12.45
CA ASN A 34 -3.02 -20.89 12.70
C ASN A 34 -3.80 -21.99 13.44
N SER A 35 -3.47 -23.26 13.20
CA SER A 35 -4.15 -24.38 13.86
C SER A 35 -3.87 -24.47 15.37
N LEU A 36 -2.82 -23.80 15.86
CA LEU A 36 -2.42 -23.80 17.28
C LEU A 36 -3.08 -22.67 18.08
N ILE A 37 -3.47 -21.57 17.43
CA ILE A 37 -4.05 -20.40 18.11
C ILE A 37 -5.31 -20.69 18.93
N PRO A 38 -6.22 -21.60 18.53
CA PRO A 38 -7.39 -21.94 19.32
C PRO A 38 -7.07 -22.61 20.68
N GLU A 39 -5.86 -23.14 20.85
CA GLU A 39 -5.41 -23.79 22.10
C GLU A 39 -4.95 -22.77 23.16
N LEU A 40 -4.83 -21.48 22.80
CA LEU A 40 -4.46 -20.39 23.71
C LEU A 40 -5.69 -19.85 24.46
N ASP A 41 -5.58 -19.81 25.78
CA ASP A 41 -6.55 -19.18 26.67
C ASP A 41 -6.37 -17.66 26.76
N ALA A 42 -7.36 -16.96 27.34
CA ALA A 42 -7.33 -15.49 27.46
C ALA A 42 -6.17 -14.96 28.34
N SER A 43 -5.56 -15.80 29.19
CA SER A 43 -4.41 -15.46 30.03
C SER A 43 -3.07 -15.53 29.28
N ASP A 44 -3.05 -16.16 28.10
CA ASP A 44 -1.81 -16.48 27.37
C ASP A 44 -1.39 -15.38 26.41
N PHE A 45 -2.21 -14.33 26.25
CA PHE A 45 -1.90 -13.22 25.36
C PHE A 45 -2.46 -11.88 25.86
N GLU A 46 -1.82 -10.80 25.43
CA GLU A 46 -2.26 -9.41 25.62
C GLU A 46 -2.59 -8.80 24.28
N LEU A 47 -3.73 -8.10 24.21
CA LEU A 47 -4.21 -7.46 22.99
C LEU A 47 -4.47 -5.97 23.21
N ASP A 48 -4.00 -5.14 22.28
CA ASP A 48 -4.39 -3.73 22.19
C ASP A 48 -5.29 -3.54 20.97
N GLU A 49 -6.59 -3.36 21.22
CA GLU A 49 -7.58 -3.15 20.16
C GLU A 49 -7.39 -1.82 19.41
N LYS A 50 -6.79 -0.78 20.08
CA LYS A 50 -6.61 0.54 19.48
C LYS A 50 -5.47 0.54 18.45
N THR A 51 -4.37 -0.10 18.79
CA THR A 51 -3.20 -0.22 17.90
C THR A 51 -3.27 -1.46 17.01
N LYS A 52 -4.27 -2.34 17.22
CA LYS A 52 -4.41 -3.65 16.58
C LYS A 52 -3.13 -4.49 16.69
N THR A 53 -2.51 -4.47 17.86
CA THR A 53 -1.32 -5.27 18.18
C THR A 53 -1.65 -6.33 19.23
N GLY A 54 -0.89 -7.42 19.21
CA GLY A 54 -1.02 -8.50 20.19
C GLY A 54 0.31 -9.18 20.42
N SER A 55 0.53 -9.61 21.65
CA SER A 55 1.72 -10.36 22.08
C SER A 55 1.33 -11.50 23.00
N LEU A 56 2.14 -12.55 23.02
CA LEU A 56 2.00 -13.62 23.99
C LEU A 56 2.54 -13.16 25.35
N THR A 57 1.90 -13.64 26.43
CA THR A 57 2.44 -13.54 27.80
C THR A 57 3.53 -14.59 28.02
N ASP A 58 4.19 -14.57 29.17
CA ASP A 58 5.19 -15.59 29.51
C ASP A 58 4.59 -17.02 29.52
N SER A 59 3.34 -17.14 30.03
CA SER A 59 2.62 -18.42 29.99
C SER A 59 2.27 -18.85 28.56
N GLY A 60 1.81 -17.88 27.74
CA GLY A 60 1.50 -18.13 26.34
C GLY A 60 2.71 -18.52 25.51
N ASN A 61 3.87 -17.93 25.80
CA ASN A 61 5.13 -18.30 25.15
C ASN A 61 5.52 -19.75 25.45
N GLN A 62 5.45 -20.18 26.73
CA GLN A 62 5.76 -21.54 27.12
C GLN A 62 4.81 -22.57 26.51
N LEU A 63 3.51 -22.26 26.49
CA LEU A 63 2.51 -23.10 25.85
C LEU A 63 2.74 -23.20 24.35
N MET A 64 2.96 -22.06 23.68
CA MET A 64 3.20 -22.03 22.23
C MET A 64 4.47 -22.78 21.85
N GLU A 65 5.56 -22.66 22.61
CA GLU A 65 6.77 -23.46 22.39
C GLU A 65 6.50 -24.95 22.45
N THR A 66 5.72 -25.40 23.47
CA THR A 66 5.35 -26.81 23.62
C THR A 66 4.57 -27.29 22.41
N LEU A 67 3.56 -26.53 21.97
CA LEU A 67 2.73 -26.87 20.83
C LEU A 67 3.52 -26.87 19.49
N LEU A 68 4.46 -25.94 19.33
CA LEU A 68 5.32 -25.88 18.15
C LEU A 68 6.31 -27.05 18.10
N LYS A 69 6.84 -27.48 19.25
CA LYS A 69 7.70 -28.66 19.37
C LYS A 69 6.93 -29.94 19.07
N GLU A 70 5.70 -30.08 19.57
CA GLU A 70 4.82 -31.22 19.26
C GLU A 70 4.47 -31.33 17.77
N LYS A 71 4.37 -30.23 17.07
CA LYS A 71 4.10 -30.20 15.63
C LYS A 71 5.37 -30.20 14.75
N GLU A 72 6.54 -30.40 15.36
CA GLU A 72 7.83 -30.41 14.66
C GLU A 72 8.16 -29.13 13.89
N LEU A 73 7.56 -28.00 14.31
CA LEU A 73 7.81 -26.67 13.74
C LEU A 73 8.96 -25.95 14.43
N LEU A 74 9.28 -26.35 15.66
CA LEU A 74 10.39 -25.86 16.46
C LEU A 74 11.25 -27.04 16.91
N ALA A 75 12.58 -26.91 16.80
CA ALA A 75 13.48 -27.97 17.26
C ALA A 75 13.39 -28.13 18.79
N ALA A 76 13.49 -29.36 19.28
CA ALA A 76 13.35 -29.69 20.71
C ALA A 76 14.35 -28.95 21.62
N THR A 77 15.51 -28.58 21.08
CA THR A 77 16.60 -27.88 21.79
C THR A 77 16.63 -26.38 21.56
N SER A 78 15.70 -25.82 20.77
CA SER A 78 15.66 -24.42 20.37
C SER A 78 14.55 -23.68 21.12
N ASP A 79 14.79 -22.42 21.44
CA ASP A 79 13.79 -21.51 22.01
C ASP A 79 13.05 -20.76 20.89
N LEU A 80 11.80 -20.35 21.15
CA LEU A 80 11.00 -19.61 20.19
C LEU A 80 11.67 -18.30 19.76
N TYR A 81 12.37 -17.63 20.68
CA TYR A 81 13.02 -16.33 20.46
C TYR A 81 14.48 -16.43 19.99
N ASP A 82 14.96 -17.61 19.66
CA ASP A 82 16.27 -17.73 19.02
C ASP A 82 16.29 -16.95 17.68
N PRO A 83 17.45 -16.35 17.30
CA PRO A 83 17.57 -15.57 16.07
C PRO A 83 17.15 -16.32 14.80
N GLU A 84 17.29 -17.64 14.80
CA GLU A 84 16.91 -18.50 13.67
C GLU A 84 15.39 -18.66 13.54
N ASN A 85 14.63 -18.42 14.62
CA ASN A 85 13.19 -18.61 14.70
C ASN A 85 12.38 -17.31 14.56
N THR A 86 13.03 -16.19 14.19
CA THR A 86 12.37 -14.87 14.05
C THR A 86 11.15 -14.93 13.13
N ASP A 87 11.24 -15.67 12.04
CA ASP A 87 10.12 -15.88 11.12
C ASP A 87 8.94 -16.59 11.79
N LEU A 88 9.23 -17.58 12.63
CA LEU A 88 8.21 -18.35 13.34
C LEU A 88 7.48 -17.47 14.36
N VAL A 89 8.22 -16.68 15.15
CA VAL A 89 7.66 -15.67 16.07
C VAL A 89 6.75 -14.71 15.31
N HIS A 90 7.20 -14.25 14.16
CA HIS A 90 6.39 -13.37 13.33
C HIS A 90 5.07 -14.02 12.91
N HIS A 91 5.11 -15.25 12.41
CA HIS A 91 3.90 -15.98 12.00
C HIS A 91 2.95 -16.24 13.18
N VAL A 92 3.47 -16.56 14.37
CA VAL A 92 2.66 -16.73 15.58
C VAL A 92 1.94 -15.45 15.95
N ASN A 93 2.65 -14.32 15.97
CA ASN A 93 2.06 -13.02 16.27
C ASN A 93 1.00 -12.61 15.23
N GLN A 94 1.26 -12.81 13.94
CA GLN A 94 0.27 -12.51 12.89
C GLN A 94 -0.96 -13.41 12.98
N ALA A 95 -0.79 -14.70 13.28
CA ALA A 95 -1.90 -15.63 13.49
C ALA A 95 -2.73 -15.23 14.72
N LEU A 96 -2.09 -14.82 15.82
CA LEU A 96 -2.77 -14.34 17.03
C LEU A 96 -3.62 -13.10 16.71
N ILE A 97 -3.03 -12.08 16.09
CA ILE A 97 -3.71 -10.85 15.68
C ILE A 97 -4.89 -11.15 14.75
N ALA A 98 -4.67 -11.98 13.72
CA ALA A 98 -5.71 -12.36 12.76
C ALA A 98 -6.91 -13.06 13.44
N ASN A 99 -6.64 -13.95 14.39
CA ASN A 99 -7.70 -14.71 15.06
C ASN A 99 -8.46 -13.89 16.11
N LYS A 100 -7.76 -13.06 16.88
CA LYS A 100 -8.33 -12.39 18.06
C LYS A 100 -8.80 -10.96 17.78
N LEU A 101 -8.15 -10.21 16.88
CA LEU A 101 -8.47 -8.79 16.62
C LEU A 101 -9.24 -8.55 15.33
N PHE A 102 -9.13 -9.44 14.34
CA PHE A 102 -9.85 -9.27 13.08
C PHE A 102 -11.11 -10.12 13.04
N ARG A 103 -12.27 -9.47 12.87
CA ARG A 103 -13.59 -10.10 12.88
C ARG A 103 -14.18 -10.15 11.47
N LYS A 104 -14.65 -11.32 11.10
CA LYS A 104 -15.40 -11.50 9.85
C LYS A 104 -16.69 -10.67 9.89
N GLU A 105 -17.07 -10.10 8.74
CA GLU A 105 -18.23 -9.22 8.53
C GLU A 105 -18.12 -7.85 9.20
N SER A 106 -17.05 -7.57 9.91
CA SER A 106 -16.73 -6.27 10.48
C SER A 106 -15.48 -5.67 9.83
N ASP A 107 -14.33 -6.36 9.93
CA ASP A 107 -13.05 -5.90 9.37
C ASP A 107 -12.82 -6.43 7.94
N TYR A 108 -13.41 -7.58 7.62
CA TYR A 108 -13.30 -8.22 6.30
C TYR A 108 -14.47 -9.14 6.00
N ILE A 109 -14.65 -9.47 4.73
CA ILE A 109 -15.56 -10.51 4.25
C ILE A 109 -14.80 -11.54 3.41
N VAL A 110 -15.38 -12.72 3.27
CA VAL A 110 -14.89 -13.76 2.36
C VAL A 110 -15.85 -13.86 1.20
N ARG A 111 -15.37 -13.58 -0.01
CA ARG A 111 -16.16 -13.65 -1.24
C ARG A 111 -15.33 -14.21 -2.38
N GLY A 112 -15.88 -15.20 -3.10
CA GLY A 112 -15.17 -15.82 -4.24
C GLY A 112 -13.88 -16.54 -3.88
N GLY A 113 -13.70 -16.98 -2.61
CA GLY A 113 -12.47 -17.61 -2.13
C GLY A 113 -11.36 -16.63 -1.77
N GLU A 114 -11.67 -15.35 -1.64
CA GLU A 114 -10.72 -14.28 -1.30
C GLU A 114 -11.20 -13.48 -0.09
N VAL A 115 -10.24 -12.97 0.68
CA VAL A 115 -10.48 -12.00 1.76
C VAL A 115 -10.57 -10.60 1.16
N ILE A 116 -11.68 -9.91 1.41
CA ILE A 116 -11.89 -8.52 1.00
C ILE A 116 -12.02 -7.68 2.26
N LEU A 117 -11.17 -6.67 2.40
CA LEU A 117 -11.18 -5.77 3.55
C LEU A 117 -12.37 -4.82 3.50
N ILE A 118 -12.86 -4.44 4.68
CA ILE A 118 -13.89 -3.41 4.87
C ILE A 118 -13.20 -2.17 5.44
N ASP A 119 -13.46 -1.03 4.83
CA ASP A 119 -12.96 0.26 5.34
C ASP A 119 -13.73 0.62 6.62
N GLU A 120 -12.99 0.84 7.70
CA GLU A 120 -13.55 1.10 9.04
C GLU A 120 -14.42 2.37 9.10
N PHE A 121 -14.08 3.40 8.30
CA PHE A 121 -14.78 4.68 8.33
C PHE A 121 -15.99 4.71 7.40
N THR A 122 -15.89 4.09 6.23
CA THR A 122 -16.93 4.18 5.19
C THR A 122 -17.76 2.92 5.08
N GLY A 123 -17.34 1.80 5.67
CA GLY A 123 -17.97 0.48 5.54
C GLY A 123 -17.89 -0.09 4.11
N ARG A 124 -17.07 0.49 3.24
CA ARG A 124 -16.94 0.05 1.84
C ARG A 124 -15.96 -1.11 1.71
N MET A 125 -16.31 -2.02 0.83
CA MET A 125 -15.43 -3.13 0.45
C MET A 125 -14.26 -2.63 -0.40
N MET A 126 -13.04 -2.96 0.02
CA MET A 126 -11.79 -2.59 -0.64
C MET A 126 -11.24 -3.79 -1.41
N ALA A 127 -11.80 -4.09 -2.57
CA ALA A 127 -11.31 -5.18 -3.42
C ALA A 127 -9.88 -4.91 -3.90
N GLY A 128 -9.04 -5.93 -3.84
CA GLY A 128 -7.64 -5.87 -4.29
C GLY A 128 -6.66 -5.27 -3.26
N ARG A 129 -7.14 -4.65 -2.17
CA ARG A 129 -6.28 -4.19 -1.08
C ARG A 129 -5.91 -5.36 -0.17
N ARG A 130 -4.64 -5.46 0.18
CA ARG A 130 -4.13 -6.49 1.11
C ARG A 130 -3.49 -5.83 2.31
N LEU A 131 -3.55 -6.49 3.46
CA LEU A 131 -2.79 -6.10 4.65
C LEU A 131 -1.32 -6.51 4.46
N SER A 132 -0.43 -5.73 5.03
CA SER A 132 1.02 -5.97 5.00
C SER A 132 1.48 -6.95 6.07
N ASN A 133 2.76 -7.27 6.04
CA ASN A 133 3.46 -8.03 7.08
C ASN A 133 2.89 -9.42 7.36
N GLY A 134 2.38 -10.12 6.34
CA GLY A 134 1.85 -11.47 6.53
C GLY A 134 0.46 -11.55 7.20
N LEU A 135 -0.12 -10.43 7.64
CA LEU A 135 -1.41 -10.43 8.31
C LEU A 135 -2.56 -10.87 7.40
N HIS A 136 -2.52 -10.49 6.12
CA HIS A 136 -3.52 -10.94 5.16
C HIS A 136 -3.49 -12.45 4.96
N GLN A 137 -2.29 -13.02 4.86
CA GLN A 137 -2.06 -14.47 4.77
C GLN A 137 -2.53 -15.20 6.03
N ALA A 138 -2.31 -14.60 7.21
CA ALA A 138 -2.81 -15.14 8.46
C ALA A 138 -4.36 -15.18 8.51
N ILE A 139 -5.04 -14.16 7.94
CA ILE A 139 -6.50 -14.15 7.81
C ILE A 139 -6.96 -15.18 6.75
N GLU A 140 -6.26 -15.31 5.63
CA GLU A 140 -6.54 -16.35 4.64
C GLU A 140 -6.43 -17.76 5.27
N ALA A 141 -5.40 -18.00 6.09
CA ALA A 141 -5.23 -19.26 6.82
C ALA A 141 -6.33 -19.49 7.87
N LYS A 142 -6.74 -18.45 8.62
CA LYS A 142 -7.86 -18.49 9.56
C LYS A 142 -9.16 -18.93 8.90
N GLU A 143 -9.46 -18.38 7.72
CA GLU A 143 -10.66 -18.69 6.94
C GLU A 143 -10.52 -19.97 6.08
N LYS A 144 -9.41 -20.70 6.23
CA LYS A 144 -9.09 -21.94 5.48
C LYS A 144 -9.12 -21.75 3.96
N LEU A 145 -8.69 -20.58 3.51
CA LEU A 145 -8.54 -20.23 2.11
C LEU A 145 -7.15 -20.62 1.60
N ILE A 146 -6.97 -20.56 0.29
CA ILE A 146 -5.64 -20.71 -0.31
C ILE A 146 -4.82 -19.48 0.08
N VAL A 147 -3.76 -19.69 0.87
CA VAL A 147 -2.84 -18.62 1.27
C VAL A 147 -2.02 -18.21 0.06
N LYS A 148 -2.15 -16.95 -0.37
CA LYS A 148 -1.39 -16.42 -1.49
C LYS A 148 -0.01 -15.96 -1.01
N PRO A 149 1.07 -16.20 -1.76
CA PRO A 149 2.40 -15.76 -1.38
C PRO A 149 2.46 -14.24 -1.21
N GLU A 150 3.31 -13.79 -0.34
CA GLU A 150 3.59 -12.37 -0.16
C GLU A 150 4.52 -11.90 -1.27
N ASN A 151 4.27 -10.68 -1.77
CA ASN A 151 5.16 -10.05 -2.71
C ASN A 151 6.18 -9.18 -1.97
N THR A 152 7.46 -9.43 -2.21
CA THR A 152 8.53 -8.55 -1.73
C THR A 152 8.97 -7.58 -2.81
N THR A 153 9.40 -6.39 -2.39
CA THR A 153 10.02 -5.44 -3.30
C THR A 153 11.41 -5.94 -3.68
N LEU A 154 11.56 -6.34 -4.93
CA LEU A 154 12.83 -6.80 -5.50
C LEU A 154 13.74 -5.64 -5.88
N ALA A 155 13.16 -4.57 -6.40
CA ALA A 155 13.86 -3.36 -6.80
C ALA A 155 12.94 -2.15 -6.75
N SER A 156 13.53 -0.99 -6.51
CA SER A 156 12.85 0.29 -6.51
C SER A 156 13.76 1.33 -7.16
N VAL A 157 13.21 2.15 -8.05
CA VAL A 157 13.91 3.25 -8.71
C VAL A 157 12.96 4.43 -8.87
N THR A 158 13.41 5.64 -8.57
CA THR A 158 12.59 6.84 -8.80
C THR A 158 12.47 7.17 -10.28
N PHE A 159 11.39 7.87 -10.70
CA PHE A 159 11.27 8.36 -12.07
C PHE A 159 12.50 9.14 -12.50
N GLN A 160 12.99 10.05 -11.66
CA GLN A 160 14.20 10.81 -11.90
C GLN A 160 15.39 9.94 -12.27
N ASN A 161 15.69 8.93 -11.46
CA ASN A 161 16.84 8.05 -11.71
C ASN A 161 16.60 7.15 -12.92
N TYR A 162 15.37 6.68 -13.12
CA TYR A 162 15.03 5.87 -14.28
C TYR A 162 15.22 6.63 -15.58
N PHE A 163 14.70 7.85 -15.70
CA PHE A 163 14.82 8.63 -16.93
C PHE A 163 16.24 9.13 -17.21
N ARG A 164 17.06 9.32 -16.18
CA ARG A 164 18.51 9.63 -16.35
C ARG A 164 19.32 8.51 -16.98
N LEU A 165 18.82 7.29 -17.06
CA LEU A 165 19.48 6.19 -17.77
C LEU A 165 19.45 6.35 -19.29
N TYR A 166 18.55 7.16 -19.83
CA TYR A 166 18.43 7.35 -21.28
C TYR A 166 19.46 8.35 -21.79
N LYS A 167 20.23 7.93 -22.81
CA LYS A 167 21.22 8.80 -23.47
C LYS A 167 20.60 9.96 -24.26
N LYS A 168 19.37 9.76 -24.74
CA LYS A 168 18.57 10.77 -25.45
C LYS A 168 17.22 10.87 -24.75
N LEU A 169 17.01 12.00 -24.12
CA LEU A 169 15.77 12.33 -23.45
C LEU A 169 15.22 13.61 -24.06
N ALA A 170 13.95 13.66 -24.31
CA ALA A 170 13.22 14.85 -24.76
C ALA A 170 11.78 14.76 -24.26
N GLY A 171 11.16 15.89 -24.07
CA GLY A 171 9.77 15.96 -23.62
C GLY A 171 9.04 17.14 -24.19
N MET A 172 7.76 17.23 -23.88
CA MET A 172 6.89 18.34 -24.24
C MET A 172 5.87 18.57 -23.13
N THR A 173 5.54 19.82 -22.92
CA THR A 173 4.51 20.29 -21.98
C THR A 173 4.16 21.73 -22.30
N GLY A 174 3.02 22.20 -21.82
CA GLY A 174 2.61 23.61 -21.92
C GLY A 174 3.28 24.54 -20.90
N THR A 175 3.94 23.99 -19.87
CA THR A 175 4.42 24.74 -18.68
C THR A 175 5.92 24.58 -18.40
N ALA A 176 6.71 24.06 -19.34
CA ALA A 176 8.13 23.77 -19.11
C ALA A 176 9.01 24.99 -18.78
N ILE A 177 8.60 26.19 -19.13
CA ILE A 177 9.43 27.38 -19.00
C ILE A 177 9.65 27.79 -17.53
N THR A 178 8.66 27.53 -16.68
CA THR A 178 8.75 27.80 -15.23
C THR A 178 9.77 26.91 -14.53
N GLU A 179 9.99 25.71 -15.04
CA GLU A 179 10.88 24.68 -14.50
C GLU A 179 12.17 24.52 -15.32
N ALA A 180 12.50 25.50 -16.17
CA ALA A 180 13.63 25.42 -17.10
C ALA A 180 14.99 25.19 -16.39
N ASP A 181 15.19 25.83 -15.24
CA ASP A 181 16.42 25.70 -14.47
C ASP A 181 16.55 24.28 -13.89
N GLU A 182 15.47 23.67 -13.41
CA GLU A 182 15.47 22.30 -12.89
C GLU A 182 15.73 21.28 -14.00
N PHE A 183 15.14 21.46 -15.19
CA PHE A 183 15.44 20.61 -16.35
C PHE A 183 16.91 20.67 -16.74
N ALA A 184 17.51 21.84 -16.69
CA ALA A 184 18.93 22.01 -16.99
C ALA A 184 19.83 21.37 -15.94
N GLU A 185 19.55 21.60 -14.65
CA GLU A 185 20.38 21.13 -13.54
C GLU A 185 20.31 19.60 -13.38
N ILE A 186 19.10 19.03 -13.43
CA ILE A 186 18.88 17.61 -13.11
C ILE A 186 19.11 16.70 -14.31
N TYR A 187 18.64 17.11 -15.49
CA TYR A 187 18.63 16.27 -16.69
C TYR A 187 19.54 16.76 -17.82
N GLY A 188 20.09 17.97 -17.71
CA GLY A 188 20.88 18.61 -18.78
C GLY A 188 20.04 18.95 -20.01
N LEU A 189 18.73 19.18 -19.82
CA LEU A 189 17.80 19.50 -20.91
C LEU A 189 17.60 21.01 -21.03
N GLY A 190 17.71 21.55 -22.26
CA GLY A 190 17.32 22.92 -22.57
C GLY A 190 15.83 23.00 -22.92
N VAL A 191 15.17 24.04 -22.45
CA VAL A 191 13.77 24.33 -22.78
C VAL A 191 13.71 25.27 -23.97
N VAL A 192 12.88 24.94 -24.97
CA VAL A 192 12.64 25.73 -26.16
C VAL A 192 11.15 25.99 -26.28
N GLU A 193 10.78 27.27 -26.32
CA GLU A 193 9.40 27.67 -26.54
C GLU A 193 9.03 27.55 -28.03
N VAL A 194 7.97 26.78 -28.30
CA VAL A 194 7.40 26.65 -29.65
C VAL A 194 6.18 27.54 -29.77
N PRO A 195 6.18 28.57 -30.62
CA PRO A 195 5.04 29.46 -30.76
C PRO A 195 3.81 28.72 -31.30
N THR A 196 2.63 29.21 -30.95
CA THR A 196 1.36 28.64 -31.43
C THR A 196 1.24 28.80 -32.96
N ASN A 197 0.67 27.76 -33.61
CA ASN A 197 0.45 27.80 -35.08
C ASN A 197 -0.52 28.89 -35.52
N MET A 198 -1.50 29.19 -34.66
CA MET A 198 -2.48 30.29 -34.92
C MET A 198 -2.43 31.32 -33.80
N PRO A 199 -2.76 32.58 -34.07
CA PRO A 199 -2.87 33.61 -33.04
C PRO A 199 -3.84 33.17 -31.93
N ILE A 200 -3.47 33.45 -30.69
CA ILE A 200 -4.33 33.17 -29.54
C ILE A 200 -5.52 34.10 -29.58
N SER A 201 -6.72 33.54 -29.67
CA SER A 201 -8.00 34.29 -29.64
C SER A 201 -8.65 34.30 -28.27
N ARG A 202 -8.10 33.53 -27.30
CA ARG A 202 -8.57 33.48 -25.93
C ARG A 202 -8.23 34.81 -25.24
N LEU A 203 -9.22 35.37 -24.57
CA LEU A 203 -9.05 36.55 -23.71
C LEU A 203 -9.14 36.03 -22.26
N ASP A 204 -8.04 36.16 -21.51
CA ASP A 204 -8.03 35.88 -20.11
C ASP A 204 -8.47 37.13 -19.35
N GLU A 205 -9.60 37.02 -18.65
CA GLU A 205 -10.14 38.08 -17.80
C GLU A 205 -9.55 37.99 -16.39
N ASP A 206 -9.58 39.13 -15.68
CA ASP A 206 -9.13 39.17 -14.29
C ASP A 206 -10.00 38.30 -13.37
N ASP A 207 -9.41 37.85 -12.26
CA ASP A 207 -10.08 37.04 -11.26
C ASP A 207 -11.31 37.76 -10.69
N GLN A 208 -12.43 37.02 -10.58
CA GLN A 208 -13.64 37.53 -9.96
C GLN A 208 -13.76 36.98 -8.52
N VAL A 209 -13.80 37.90 -7.56
CA VAL A 209 -13.88 37.54 -6.13
C VAL A 209 -15.31 37.67 -5.63
N TYR A 210 -15.85 36.57 -5.07
CA TYR A 210 -17.20 36.51 -4.54
C TYR A 210 -17.18 36.38 -3.00
N ARG A 211 -18.11 37.06 -2.32
CA ARG A 211 -18.20 37.03 -0.84
C ARG A 211 -18.62 35.69 -0.28
N THR A 212 -19.44 34.95 -0.99
CA THR A 212 -19.94 33.63 -0.54
C THR A 212 -20.02 32.65 -1.71
N LYS A 213 -19.93 31.36 -1.39
CA LYS A 213 -20.11 30.28 -2.38
C LYS A 213 -21.49 30.34 -3.06
N ALA A 214 -22.53 30.74 -2.34
CA ALA A 214 -23.88 30.87 -2.91
C ALA A 214 -23.94 31.97 -3.98
N CYS A 215 -23.26 33.09 -3.74
CA CYS A 215 -23.15 34.18 -4.72
C CYS A 215 -22.40 33.73 -5.99
N LEU A 216 -21.29 33.03 -5.85
CA LEU A 216 -20.54 32.46 -6.96
C LEU A 216 -21.39 31.52 -7.81
N LEU A 217 -22.11 30.58 -7.16
CA LEU A 217 -22.93 29.62 -7.88
C LEU A 217 -24.15 30.22 -8.58
N TYR A 218 -24.68 31.32 -8.05
CA TYR A 218 -25.80 32.00 -8.66
C TYR A 218 -25.40 32.86 -9.89
N THR A 219 -24.20 33.44 -9.84
CA THR A 219 -23.73 34.38 -10.89
C THR A 219 -22.81 33.70 -11.91
N SER A 220 -22.22 32.55 -11.59
CA SER A 220 -21.35 31.82 -12.51
C SER A 220 -22.18 31.16 -13.63
N PRO A 221 -21.81 31.36 -14.90
CA PRO A 221 -22.50 30.75 -16.04
C PRO A 221 -22.39 29.21 -15.92
N SER A 222 -23.52 28.52 -15.90
CA SER A 222 -23.58 27.07 -15.92
C SER A 222 -23.41 26.58 -17.37
N PRO A 223 -22.75 25.40 -17.58
CA PRO A 223 -22.71 24.75 -18.90
C PRO A 223 -24.11 24.50 -19.50
N ARG A 224 -25.17 24.48 -18.67
CA ARG A 224 -26.56 24.39 -19.15
C ARG A 224 -27.11 25.69 -19.71
N ASP A 225 -26.54 26.85 -19.36
CA ASP A 225 -27.00 28.16 -19.83
C ASP A 225 -26.47 28.49 -21.23
N SER A 226 -25.42 27.77 -21.69
CA SER A 226 -24.86 27.91 -23.04
C SER A 226 -25.64 27.14 -24.11
N ILE A 227 -26.75 26.48 -23.77
CA ILE A 227 -27.60 25.67 -24.70
C ILE A 227 -28.93 26.40 -25.00
N ARG A 228 -29.05 27.70 -24.72
CA ARG A 228 -30.22 28.47 -25.11
C ARG A 228 -29.97 29.38 -26.28
#